data_890149c6ccca9fe57e1693d12ce3973e
#
_entry.id   890149c6ccca9fe57e1693d12ce3973e
#
_cell.length_a   1.000
_cell.length_b   1.000
_cell.length_c   1.000
_cell.angle_alpha   90.00
_cell.angle_beta   90.00
_cell.angle_gamma   90.00
#
_symmetry.space_group_name_H-M   'P 1'
#
loop_
_entity.id
_entity.type
_entity.pdbx_description
1 polymer ?
#
loop_
_entity_poly.entity_id
_entity_poly.type
_entity_poly.pdbx_seq_one_letter_code
_entity_poly.pdbx_strand_id
1 'polypeptide(L)'
;MHPPRLLMFHKILIANRGEVAVRIIRACQEMGIRTVAVYSDADADALHTMLADESLRIGPPPPSQSYLCGDCILEAARRLECDAIHPGYGFLSENADFAEACAQAGLVFIGPPVAAIRAMGSKSAAKALMESAGVPLTPAKAFAGKLAIR
;
A
#
# COMPACT_ATOMS: atom_id res chain seq x y z
N MET A 1 -14.36 30.76 15.40
CA MET A 1 -13.47 30.19 14.39
C MET A 1 -13.33 28.70 14.69
N HIS A 2 -13.99 27.82 13.93
CA HIS A 2 -13.80 26.39 14.07
C HIS A 2 -12.46 26.03 13.44
N PRO A 3 -11.67 25.14 14.07
CA PRO A 3 -10.48 24.63 13.42
C PRO A 3 -10.89 23.98 12.09
N PRO A 4 -10.04 24.04 11.06
CA PRO A 4 -10.36 23.38 9.80
C PRO A 4 -10.68 21.91 10.12
N ARG A 5 -11.83 21.43 9.70
CA ARG A 5 -12.12 20.00 9.72
C ARG A 5 -11.00 19.33 8.93
N LEU A 6 -10.09 18.71 9.64
CA LEU A 6 -9.21 17.75 9.01
C LEU A 6 -10.13 16.80 8.25
N LEU A 7 -9.94 16.71 6.93
CA LEU A 7 -10.64 15.76 6.09
C LEU A 7 -10.24 14.36 6.56
N MET A 8 -11.00 13.83 7.51
CA MET A 8 -10.81 12.45 7.94
C MET A 8 -11.47 11.53 6.94
N PHE A 9 -10.80 10.44 6.64
CA PHE A 9 -11.38 9.37 5.85
C PHE A 9 -12.55 8.74 6.60
N HIS A 10 -13.59 8.36 5.89
CA HIS A 10 -14.72 7.63 6.46
C HIS A 10 -14.47 6.12 6.45
N LYS A 11 -13.85 5.62 5.37
CA LYS A 11 -13.61 4.20 5.19
C LYS A 11 -12.32 3.96 4.40
N ILE A 12 -11.44 3.16 4.97
CA ILE A 12 -10.15 2.80 4.37
C ILE A 12 -10.13 1.31 4.04
N LEU A 13 -9.75 0.98 2.80
CA LEU A 13 -9.45 -0.38 2.41
C LEU A 13 -7.97 -0.68 2.74
N ILE A 14 -7.73 -1.77 3.43
CA ILE A 14 -6.38 -2.24 3.75
C ILE A 14 -5.96 -3.28 2.72
N ALA A 15 -5.07 -2.91 1.82
CA ALA A 15 -4.57 -3.77 0.75
C ALA A 15 -3.34 -4.55 1.22
N ASN A 16 -3.52 -5.32 2.27
CA ASN A 16 -2.47 -6.15 2.85
C ASN A 16 -3.11 -7.27 3.67
N ARG A 17 -2.29 -8.11 4.29
CA ARG A 17 -2.71 -9.26 5.07
C ARG A 17 -1.91 -9.39 6.37
N GLY A 18 -2.31 -10.32 7.23
CA GLY A 18 -1.57 -10.69 8.43
C GLY A 18 -1.42 -9.56 9.43
N GLU A 19 -0.30 -9.54 10.13
CA GLU A 19 0.03 -8.57 11.18
C GLU A 19 -0.03 -7.12 10.70
N VAL A 20 0.44 -6.86 9.47
CA VAL A 20 0.42 -5.53 8.88
C VAL A 20 -1.00 -5.00 8.78
N ALA A 21 -1.90 -5.82 8.23
CA ALA A 21 -3.30 -5.46 8.11
C ALA A 21 -3.96 -5.26 9.49
N VAL A 22 -3.68 -6.13 10.45
CA VAL A 22 -4.20 -6.02 11.82
C VAL A 22 -3.78 -4.70 12.47
N ARG A 23 -2.53 -4.31 12.34
CA ARG A 23 -2.02 -3.04 12.91
C ARG A 23 -2.73 -1.83 12.32
N ILE A 24 -2.91 -1.82 11.00
CA ILE A 24 -3.58 -0.71 10.31
C ILE A 24 -5.05 -0.65 10.73
N ILE A 25 -5.74 -1.78 10.81
CA ILE A 25 -7.14 -1.85 11.25
C ILE A 25 -7.28 -1.29 12.66
N ARG A 26 -6.41 -1.69 13.58
CA ARG A 26 -6.45 -1.19 14.96
C ARG A 26 -6.22 0.31 15.04
N ALA A 27 -5.27 0.84 14.27
CA ALA A 27 -5.04 2.28 14.20
C ALA A 27 -6.27 3.03 13.67
N CYS A 28 -6.92 2.52 12.64
CA CYS A 28 -8.16 3.09 12.11
C CYS A 28 -9.29 3.06 13.14
N GLN A 29 -9.43 1.97 13.88
CA GLN A 29 -10.43 1.84 14.94
C GLN A 29 -10.23 2.90 16.02
N GLU A 30 -8.99 3.13 16.45
CA GLU A 30 -8.66 4.17 17.43
C GLU A 30 -9.01 5.57 16.92
N MET A 31 -8.95 5.79 15.62
CA MET A 31 -9.29 7.06 14.98
C MET A 31 -10.77 7.18 14.61
N GLY A 32 -11.58 6.16 14.85
CA GLY A 32 -12.98 6.14 14.46
C GLY A 32 -13.22 6.01 12.96
N ILE A 33 -12.26 5.48 12.21
CA ILE A 33 -12.35 5.25 10.77
C ILE A 33 -12.79 3.81 10.49
N ARG A 34 -13.77 3.63 9.62
CA ARG A 34 -14.21 2.30 9.20
C ARG A 34 -13.19 1.63 8.30
N THR A 35 -13.12 0.33 8.36
CA THR A 35 -12.13 -0.47 7.65
C THR A 35 -12.74 -1.55 6.78
N VAL A 36 -12.11 -1.78 5.64
CA VAL A 36 -12.38 -2.91 4.75
C VAL A 36 -11.13 -3.77 4.66
N ALA A 37 -11.24 -5.03 5.02
CA ALA A 37 -10.20 -6.02 4.78
C ALA A 37 -10.47 -6.74 3.45
N VAL A 38 -9.43 -6.93 2.67
CA VAL A 38 -9.48 -7.82 1.51
C VAL A 38 -8.73 -9.11 1.84
N TYR A 39 -9.10 -10.22 1.22
CA TYR A 39 -8.47 -11.50 1.49
C TYR A 39 -8.48 -12.44 0.29
N SER A 40 -7.42 -13.22 0.17
CA SER A 40 -7.40 -14.39 -0.70
C SER A 40 -8.11 -15.55 -0.02
N ASP A 41 -8.43 -16.59 -0.78
CA ASP A 41 -9.11 -17.79 -0.25
C ASP A 41 -8.36 -18.44 0.93
N ALA A 42 -7.03 -18.37 0.93
CA ALA A 42 -6.22 -18.92 2.03
C ALA A 42 -6.38 -18.13 3.35
N ASP A 43 -6.78 -16.87 3.28
CA ASP A 43 -6.90 -15.98 4.42
C ASP A 43 -8.36 -15.70 4.83
N ALA A 44 -9.32 -16.48 4.36
CA ALA A 44 -10.74 -16.26 4.62
C ALA A 44 -11.07 -16.17 6.11
N ASP A 45 -10.39 -16.94 6.96
CA ASP A 45 -10.58 -16.97 8.41
C ASP A 45 -9.47 -16.23 9.17
N ALA A 46 -8.65 -15.43 8.49
CA ALA A 46 -7.56 -14.70 9.10
C ALA A 46 -8.06 -13.60 10.03
N LEU A 47 -7.25 -13.25 11.04
CA LEU A 47 -7.63 -12.27 12.05
C LEU A 47 -8.01 -10.92 11.47
N HIS A 48 -7.30 -10.44 10.46
CA HIS A 48 -7.60 -9.14 9.85
C HIS A 48 -9.00 -9.08 9.24
N THR A 49 -9.50 -10.19 8.69
CA THR A 49 -10.87 -10.24 8.14
C THR A 49 -11.94 -10.15 9.24
N MET A 50 -11.65 -10.70 10.41
CA MET A 50 -12.58 -10.67 11.54
C MET A 50 -12.58 -9.33 12.27
N LEU A 51 -11.46 -8.62 12.29
CA LEU A 51 -11.33 -7.33 12.99
C LEU A 51 -11.86 -6.15 12.19
N ALA A 52 -11.82 -6.21 10.86
CA ALA A 52 -12.32 -5.14 10.01
C ALA A 52 -13.85 -5.03 10.08
N ASP A 53 -14.36 -3.84 9.79
CA ASP A 53 -15.82 -3.61 9.73
C ASP A 53 -16.48 -4.39 8.61
N GLU A 54 -15.80 -4.48 7.46
CA GLU A 54 -16.24 -5.23 6.29
C GLU A 54 -15.07 -6.01 5.72
N SER A 55 -15.35 -7.10 5.02
CA SER A 55 -14.31 -7.88 4.34
C SER A 55 -14.81 -8.34 2.98
N LEU A 56 -13.90 -8.47 2.02
CA LEU A 56 -14.22 -8.90 0.66
C LEU A 56 -13.14 -9.82 0.11
N ARG A 57 -13.57 -10.95 -0.45
CA ARG A 57 -12.69 -11.86 -1.18
C ARG A 57 -12.18 -11.19 -2.46
N ILE A 58 -10.89 -11.30 -2.73
CA ILE A 58 -10.28 -10.71 -3.93
C ILE A 58 -9.67 -11.72 -4.89
N GLY A 59 -9.59 -12.98 -4.53
CA GLY A 59 -9.10 -14.00 -5.44
C GLY A 59 -8.55 -15.24 -4.75
N PRO A 60 -7.96 -16.16 -5.56
CA PRO A 60 -7.32 -17.36 -5.04
C PRO A 60 -6.01 -17.05 -4.33
N PRO A 61 -5.38 -18.04 -3.65
CA PRO A 61 -4.19 -17.83 -2.82
C PRO A 61 -2.98 -17.17 -3.50
N PRO A 62 -2.66 -17.42 -4.80
CA PRO A 62 -1.50 -16.76 -5.41
C PRO A 62 -1.58 -15.23 -5.32
N PRO A 63 -0.55 -14.54 -4.81
CA PRO A 63 -0.56 -13.08 -4.68
C PRO A 63 -0.83 -12.34 -5.99
N SER A 64 -0.34 -12.84 -7.12
CA SER A 64 -0.60 -12.25 -8.43
C SER A 64 -2.08 -12.18 -8.81
N GLN A 65 -2.89 -13.02 -8.20
CA GLN A 65 -4.34 -13.10 -8.43
C GLN A 65 -5.16 -12.51 -7.28
N SER A 66 -4.52 -11.97 -6.27
CA SER A 66 -5.16 -11.42 -5.07
C SER A 66 -4.49 -10.13 -4.62
N TYR A 67 -3.53 -10.17 -3.70
CA TYR A 67 -2.93 -8.98 -3.08
C TYR A 67 -2.09 -8.12 -4.04
N LEU A 68 -1.62 -8.68 -5.15
CA LEU A 68 -0.91 -7.95 -6.21
C LEU A 68 -1.80 -7.61 -7.41
N CYS A 69 -3.05 -8.01 -7.37
CA CYS A 69 -4.03 -7.67 -8.40
C CYS A 69 -4.60 -6.27 -8.12
N GLY A 70 -3.97 -5.25 -8.68
CA GLY A 70 -4.39 -3.86 -8.49
C GLY A 70 -5.85 -3.62 -8.89
N ASP A 71 -6.28 -4.19 -10.00
CA ASP A 71 -7.67 -4.07 -10.48
C ASP A 71 -8.66 -4.70 -9.49
N CYS A 72 -8.30 -5.84 -8.89
CA CYS A 72 -9.13 -6.48 -7.86
C CYS A 72 -9.29 -5.58 -6.64
N ILE A 73 -8.21 -4.93 -6.21
CA ILE A 73 -8.21 -4.03 -5.06
C ILE A 73 -9.05 -2.78 -5.36
N LEU A 74 -8.87 -2.17 -6.53
CA LEU A 74 -9.64 -1.00 -6.94
C LEU A 74 -11.14 -1.30 -7.04
N GLU A 75 -11.50 -2.44 -7.60
CA GLU A 75 -12.88 -2.86 -7.68
C GLU A 75 -13.50 -3.07 -6.29
N ALA A 76 -12.76 -3.68 -5.37
CA ALA A 76 -13.19 -3.85 -3.99
C ALA A 76 -13.44 -2.50 -3.32
N ALA A 77 -12.53 -1.54 -3.49
CA ALA A 77 -12.66 -0.19 -2.93
C ALA A 77 -13.88 0.54 -3.50
N ARG A 78 -14.11 0.40 -4.79
CA ARG A 78 -15.28 0.98 -5.45
C ARG A 78 -16.59 0.38 -4.95
N ARG A 79 -16.67 -0.93 -4.88
CA ARG A 79 -17.87 -1.65 -4.44
C ARG A 79 -18.28 -1.32 -3.01
N LEU A 80 -17.30 -1.14 -2.13
CA LEU A 80 -17.54 -0.87 -0.72
C LEU A 80 -17.39 0.61 -0.37
N GLU A 81 -17.32 1.47 -1.39
CA GLU A 81 -17.33 2.93 -1.24
C GLU A 81 -16.25 3.46 -0.28
N CYS A 82 -15.00 2.99 -0.48
CA CYS A 82 -13.86 3.44 0.30
C CYS A 82 -13.37 4.81 -0.19
N ASP A 83 -12.83 5.61 0.73
CA ASP A 83 -12.23 6.91 0.44
C ASP A 83 -10.74 6.79 0.11
N ALA A 84 -10.10 5.78 0.68
CA ALA A 84 -8.66 5.61 0.61
C ALA A 84 -8.26 4.14 0.63
N ILE A 85 -7.06 3.89 0.17
CA ILE A 85 -6.42 2.57 0.22
C ILE A 85 -5.10 2.70 0.98
N HIS A 86 -4.92 1.89 2.01
CA HIS A 86 -3.66 1.75 2.74
C HIS A 86 -2.98 0.47 2.30
N PRO A 87 -1.86 0.54 1.59
CA PRO A 87 -1.18 -0.66 1.08
C PRO A 87 -0.33 -1.39 2.12
N GLY A 88 -0.10 -0.80 3.28
CA GLY A 88 0.87 -1.32 4.23
C GLY A 88 2.29 -1.24 3.68
N TYR A 89 3.06 -2.30 3.89
CA TYR A 89 4.36 -2.48 3.23
C TYR A 89 4.38 -3.81 2.45
N GLY A 90 5.28 -3.91 1.46
CA GLY A 90 5.24 -5.02 0.49
C GLY A 90 4.07 -4.88 -0.49
N PHE A 91 3.75 -5.94 -1.18
CA PHE A 91 2.68 -5.98 -2.19
C PHE A 91 2.65 -4.74 -3.10
N LEU A 92 1.58 -3.95 -3.06
CA LEU A 92 1.40 -2.78 -3.93
C LEU A 92 1.95 -1.47 -3.34
N SER A 93 2.56 -1.51 -2.15
CA SER A 93 3.03 -0.30 -1.46
C SER A 93 4.08 0.50 -2.25
N GLU A 94 4.86 -0.16 -3.08
CA GLU A 94 5.90 0.46 -3.91
C GLU A 94 5.55 0.44 -5.40
N ASN A 95 4.29 0.21 -5.73
CA ASN A 95 3.81 0.17 -7.11
C ASN A 95 3.27 1.54 -7.51
N ALA A 96 4.06 2.29 -8.28
CA ALA A 96 3.69 3.63 -8.73
C ALA A 96 2.46 3.63 -9.65
N ASP A 97 2.34 2.65 -10.52
CA ASP A 97 1.21 2.54 -11.44
C ASP A 97 -0.11 2.31 -10.69
N PHE A 98 -0.06 1.52 -9.63
CA PHE A 98 -1.22 1.31 -8.76
C PHE A 98 -1.58 2.59 -8.00
N ALA A 99 -0.60 3.30 -7.46
CA ALA A 99 -0.84 4.58 -6.78
C ALA A 99 -1.47 5.61 -7.73
N GLU A 100 -1.01 5.67 -8.97
CA GLU A 100 -1.60 6.52 -10.00
C GLU A 100 -3.03 6.10 -10.34
N ALA A 101 -3.28 4.80 -10.48
CA ALA A 101 -4.61 4.27 -10.73
C ALA A 101 -5.60 4.59 -9.60
N CYS A 102 -5.14 4.58 -8.34
CA CYS A 102 -5.94 5.03 -7.20
C CYS A 102 -6.36 6.50 -7.37
N ALA A 103 -5.41 7.37 -7.71
CA ALA A 103 -5.69 8.79 -7.90
C ALA A 103 -6.69 9.02 -9.04
N GLN A 104 -6.55 8.30 -10.14
CA GLN A 104 -7.48 8.37 -11.28
C GLN A 104 -8.88 7.87 -10.92
N ALA A 105 -8.99 6.94 -9.99
CA ALA A 105 -10.25 6.42 -9.48
C ALA A 105 -10.87 7.28 -8.38
N GLY A 106 -10.26 8.40 -8.01
CA GLY A 106 -10.73 9.27 -6.95
C GLY A 106 -10.45 8.74 -5.53
N LEU A 107 -9.52 7.80 -5.41
CA LEU A 107 -9.12 7.20 -4.14
C LEU A 107 -7.78 7.77 -3.68
N VAL A 108 -7.66 8.03 -2.38
CA VAL A 108 -6.38 8.44 -1.80
C VAL A 108 -5.52 7.20 -1.56
N PHE A 109 -4.35 7.17 -2.17
CA PHE A 109 -3.33 6.18 -1.86
C PHE A 109 -2.54 6.67 -0.64
N ILE A 110 -2.65 5.94 0.47
CA ILE A 110 -1.97 6.31 1.72
C ILE A 110 -0.52 5.86 1.65
N GLY A 111 0.33 6.75 1.21
CA GLY A 111 1.75 6.50 0.98
C GLY A 111 2.42 7.69 0.31
N PRO A 112 3.66 7.51 -0.16
CA PRO A 112 4.38 8.58 -0.85
C PRO A 112 3.68 8.99 -2.16
N PRO A 113 3.95 10.21 -2.66
CA PRO A 113 3.46 10.61 -3.99
C PRO A 113 3.98 9.70 -5.10
N VAL A 114 3.21 9.57 -6.17
CA VAL A 114 3.57 8.71 -7.33
C VAL A 114 4.99 9.01 -7.84
N ALA A 115 5.34 10.28 -7.97
CA ALA A 115 6.67 10.67 -8.44
C ALA A 115 7.79 10.17 -7.51
N ALA A 116 7.56 10.20 -6.19
CA ALA A 116 8.52 9.68 -5.21
C ALA A 116 8.67 8.17 -5.31
N ILE A 117 7.56 7.44 -5.51
CA ILE A 117 7.60 5.99 -5.68
C ILE A 117 8.38 5.62 -6.95
N ARG A 118 8.14 6.31 -8.06
CA ARG A 118 8.86 6.08 -9.32
C ARG A 118 10.35 6.35 -9.16
N ALA A 119 10.72 7.44 -8.51
CA ALA A 119 12.13 7.79 -8.27
C ALA A 119 12.84 6.75 -7.41
N MET A 120 12.17 6.23 -6.37
CA MET A 120 12.75 5.23 -5.47
C MET A 120 12.77 3.83 -6.09
N GLY A 121 11.94 3.56 -7.09
CA GLY A 121 11.89 2.28 -7.80
C GLY A 121 13.09 2.04 -8.74
N SER A 122 13.83 3.09 -9.10
CA SER A 122 15.08 3.00 -9.86
C SER A 122 16.26 3.23 -8.94
N LYS A 123 17.21 2.27 -8.87
CA LYS A 123 18.41 2.41 -8.03
C LYS A 123 19.23 3.65 -8.40
N SER A 124 19.36 3.95 -9.68
CA SER A 124 20.10 5.12 -10.17
C SER A 124 19.37 6.42 -9.86
N ALA A 125 18.06 6.46 -10.04
CA ALA A 125 17.24 7.64 -9.73
C ALA A 125 17.18 7.88 -8.22
N ALA A 126 17.02 6.83 -7.42
CA ALA A 126 17.04 6.92 -5.95
C ALA A 126 18.37 7.45 -5.44
N LYS A 127 19.49 6.96 -6.00
CA LYS A 127 20.83 7.43 -5.66
C LYS A 127 21.01 8.91 -5.99
N ALA A 128 20.62 9.33 -7.19
CA ALA A 128 20.70 10.73 -7.61
C ALA A 128 19.86 11.64 -6.71
N LEU A 129 18.67 11.21 -6.33
CA LEU A 129 17.80 11.97 -5.43
C LEU A 129 18.44 12.13 -4.04
N MET A 130 19.03 11.06 -3.50
CA MET A 130 19.68 11.09 -2.20
C MET A 130 20.96 11.93 -2.22
N GLU A 131 21.74 11.86 -3.29
CA GLU A 131 22.91 12.71 -3.48
C GLU A 131 22.53 14.20 -3.50
N SER A 132 21.46 14.56 -4.21
CA SER A 132 20.97 15.94 -4.25
C SER A 132 20.45 16.43 -2.89
N ALA A 133 19.98 15.53 -2.03
CA ALA A 133 19.53 15.83 -0.68
C ALA A 133 20.67 15.81 0.37
N GLY A 134 21.90 15.51 -0.04
CA GLY A 134 23.06 15.46 0.85
C GLY A 134 23.12 14.24 1.76
N VAL A 135 22.40 13.16 1.42
CA VAL A 135 22.42 11.91 2.20
C VAL A 135 23.67 11.10 1.85
N PRO A 136 24.47 10.63 2.85
CA PRO A 136 25.60 9.76 2.59
C PRO A 136 25.16 8.44 1.95
N LEU A 137 25.85 8.06 0.85
CA LEU A 137 25.54 6.82 0.13
C LEU A 137 26.69 5.83 0.24
N THR A 138 26.35 4.54 0.30
CA THR A 138 27.33 3.47 0.18
C THR A 138 27.88 3.46 -1.25
N PRO A 139 29.22 3.40 -1.47
CA PRO A 139 29.78 3.38 -2.81
C PRO A 139 29.27 2.17 -3.60
N ALA A 140 28.57 2.42 -4.71
CA ALA A 140 27.98 1.36 -5.54
C ALA A 140 29.06 0.45 -6.18
N LYS A 141 30.29 0.90 -6.27
CA LYS A 141 31.41 0.14 -6.85
C LYS A 141 31.84 -1.08 -6.02
N ALA A 142 31.50 -1.15 -4.73
CA ALA A 142 31.91 -2.27 -3.88
C ALA A 142 31.13 -3.56 -4.15
N PHE A 143 29.98 -3.49 -4.81
CA PHE A 143 29.13 -4.64 -5.08
C PHE A 143 29.24 -5.21 -6.49
N ALA A 144 29.67 -4.43 -7.46
CA ALA A 144 29.78 -4.87 -8.85
C ALA A 144 30.86 -5.94 -9.07
N GLY A 145 31.84 -6.03 -8.17
CA GLY A 145 32.94 -7.01 -8.28
C GLY A 145 32.70 -8.38 -7.66
N LYS A 146 31.61 -8.57 -6.92
CA LYS A 146 31.33 -9.83 -6.22
C LYS A 146 30.24 -10.69 -6.82
N LEU A 147 29.53 -10.20 -7.82
CA LEU A 147 28.48 -10.96 -8.54
C LEU A 147 28.99 -11.65 -9.81
N ALA A 148 30.27 -11.58 -10.11
CA ALA A 148 30.92 -12.30 -11.20
C ALA A 148 31.67 -13.53 -10.68
N ILE A 149 31.06 -14.35 -9.83
CA ILE A 149 31.62 -15.63 -9.43
C ILE A 149 30.59 -16.72 -9.71
N ARG A 150 30.83 -17.34 -10.89
CA ARG A 150 30.64 -18.73 -11.34
C ARG A 150 29.24 -19.35 -11.20
#